data_fb720b81bad4efbfa8c029b412b63501
#
_entry.id   fb720b81bad4efbfa8c029b412b63501
#
_cell.length_a   1.000
_cell.length_b   1.000
_cell.length_c   1.000
_cell.angle_alpha   90.00
_cell.angle_beta   90.00
_cell.angle_gamma   90.00
#
_symmetry.space_group_name_H-M   'P 1'
#
loop_
_entity.id
_entity.type
_entity.pdbx_description
1 polymer ?
#
loop_
_entity_poly.entity_id
_entity_poly.type
_entity_poly.pdbx_seq_one_letter_code
_entity_poly.pdbx_strand_id
1 'polypeptide(L)'
;MAVQFSTGVRNAMLDAWETTISTSAVLKIRTGAQPATCATADSGTVLATLNLPSDWMAAAASGAKAKAGTWEDASADATGTAGHYRIYASDGTTCHEQGSITATLGGGDMELITTSIIATQPITITGFTKTMAGA
;
A
#
# COMPACT_ATOMS: atom_id res chain seq x y z
N MET A 1 -14.50 -6.03 27.28
CA MET A 1 -13.32 -5.12 27.34
C MET A 1 -12.46 -5.36 26.10
N ALA A 2 -12.05 -4.33 25.42
CA ALA A 2 -11.17 -4.47 24.26
C ALA A 2 -9.73 -4.78 24.70
N VAL A 3 -9.05 -5.62 23.93
CA VAL A 3 -7.61 -5.86 24.13
C VAL A 3 -6.84 -4.60 23.76
N GLN A 4 -5.91 -4.22 24.59
CA GLN A 4 -5.04 -3.06 24.37
C GLN A 4 -3.57 -3.49 24.32
N PHE A 5 -2.80 -2.80 23.51
CA PHE A 5 -1.35 -2.99 23.38
C PHE A 5 -0.63 -1.70 23.71
N SER A 6 0.52 -1.83 24.35
CA SER A 6 1.40 -0.66 24.57
C SER A 6 1.89 -0.08 23.24
N THR A 7 2.28 1.18 23.26
CA THR A 7 2.90 1.82 22.08
C THR A 7 4.11 1.02 21.57
N GLY A 8 4.95 0.52 22.48
CA GLY A 8 6.09 -0.30 22.10
C GLY A 8 5.71 -1.57 21.34
N VAL A 9 4.67 -2.28 21.79
CA VAL A 9 4.17 -3.48 21.11
C VAL A 9 3.62 -3.12 19.74
N ARG A 10 2.83 -2.07 19.63
CA ARG A 10 2.25 -1.64 18.36
C ARG A 10 3.33 -1.21 17.36
N ASN A 11 4.35 -0.49 17.82
CA ASN A 11 5.49 -0.12 16.97
C ASN A 11 6.25 -1.37 16.48
N ALA A 12 6.50 -2.33 17.37
CA ALA A 12 7.16 -3.59 17.00
C ALA A 12 6.37 -4.40 15.96
N MET A 13 5.03 -4.43 16.07
CA MET A 13 4.18 -5.08 15.08
C MET A 13 4.30 -4.42 13.70
N LEU A 14 4.31 -3.08 13.67
CA LEU A 14 4.47 -2.32 12.42
C LEU A 14 5.85 -2.52 11.79
N ASP A 15 6.89 -2.53 12.60
CA ASP A 15 8.25 -2.79 12.11
C ASP A 15 8.40 -4.22 11.61
N ALA A 16 7.77 -5.20 12.25
CA ALA A 16 7.73 -6.58 11.78
C ALA A 16 6.99 -6.73 10.45
N TRP A 17 5.91 -5.97 10.24
CA TRP A 17 5.18 -5.94 8.95
C TRP A 17 6.11 -5.49 7.82
N GLU A 18 6.83 -4.39 7.98
CA GLU A 18 7.79 -3.92 6.97
C GLU A 18 8.94 -4.92 6.78
N THR A 19 9.51 -5.43 7.86
CA THR A 19 10.62 -6.39 7.81
C THR A 19 10.22 -7.68 7.08
N THR A 20 8.99 -8.14 7.27
CA THR A 20 8.48 -9.34 6.60
C THR A 20 8.32 -9.13 5.08
N ILE A 21 7.84 -7.95 4.68
CA ILE A 21 7.72 -7.58 3.26
C ILE A 21 9.11 -7.36 2.65
N SER A 22 10.04 -6.87 3.47
CA SER A 22 11.44 -6.63 3.12
C SER A 22 11.65 -5.34 2.32
N THR A 23 12.86 -5.13 1.83
CA THR A 23 13.25 -3.92 1.10
C THR A 23 12.73 -3.92 -0.34
N SER A 24 12.61 -2.75 -0.93
CA SER A 24 12.26 -2.57 -2.34
C SER A 24 10.95 -3.29 -2.72
N ALA A 25 9.93 -3.15 -1.86
CA ALA A 25 8.61 -3.69 -2.13
C ALA A 25 8.04 -3.14 -3.45
N VAL A 26 7.13 -3.87 -4.06
CA VAL A 26 6.44 -3.46 -5.29
C VAL A 26 4.97 -3.22 -4.97
N LEU A 27 4.49 -2.02 -5.26
CA LEU A 27 3.08 -1.66 -5.13
C LEU A 27 2.43 -1.67 -6.50
N LYS A 28 1.33 -2.41 -6.66
CA LYS A 28 0.53 -2.38 -7.89
C LYS A 28 -0.87 -1.87 -7.59
N ILE A 29 -1.31 -0.93 -8.41
CA ILE A 29 -2.66 -0.37 -8.38
C ILE A 29 -3.46 -1.07 -9.46
N ARG A 30 -4.65 -1.58 -9.10
CA ARG A 30 -5.48 -2.40 -9.99
C ARG A 30 -6.92 -1.92 -10.02
N THR A 31 -7.62 -2.30 -11.08
CA THR A 31 -9.07 -2.06 -11.22
C THR A 31 -9.87 -3.03 -10.35
N GLY A 32 -11.06 -2.60 -9.94
CA GLY A 32 -12.04 -3.44 -9.27
C GLY A 32 -11.75 -3.70 -7.81
N ALA A 33 -12.55 -4.57 -7.21
CA ALA A 33 -12.39 -4.95 -5.81
C ALA A 33 -11.20 -5.89 -5.61
N GLN A 34 -10.57 -5.80 -4.43
CA GLN A 34 -9.49 -6.70 -4.07
C GLN A 34 -9.96 -8.16 -4.00
N PRO A 35 -9.07 -9.13 -4.29
CA PRO A 35 -9.36 -10.54 -4.04
C PRO A 35 -9.66 -10.83 -2.57
N ALA A 36 -10.21 -12.01 -2.27
CA ALA A 36 -10.61 -12.37 -0.90
C ALA A 36 -9.44 -12.35 0.09
N THR A 37 -8.26 -12.78 -0.33
CA THR A 37 -7.03 -12.80 0.50
C THR A 37 -5.80 -12.54 -0.35
N CYS A 38 -4.67 -12.23 0.30
CA CYS A 38 -3.37 -12.15 -0.40
C CYS A 38 -2.95 -13.45 -1.08
N ALA A 39 -3.41 -14.60 -0.58
CA ALA A 39 -3.13 -15.90 -1.20
C ALA A 39 -3.95 -16.15 -2.47
N THR A 40 -5.05 -15.40 -2.65
CA THR A 40 -5.88 -15.50 -3.84
C THR A 40 -5.14 -14.88 -5.03
N ALA A 41 -5.29 -15.48 -6.21
CA ALA A 41 -4.69 -14.95 -7.45
C ALA A 41 -5.07 -13.49 -7.69
N ASP A 42 -4.17 -12.75 -8.33
CA ASP A 42 -4.40 -11.36 -8.72
C ASP A 42 -5.66 -11.23 -9.58
N SER A 43 -6.38 -10.14 -9.40
CA SER A 43 -7.55 -9.79 -10.20
C SER A 43 -7.46 -8.35 -10.70
N GLY A 44 -8.26 -8.04 -11.71
CA GLY A 44 -8.29 -6.72 -12.32
C GLY A 44 -7.07 -6.44 -13.19
N THR A 45 -7.09 -5.29 -13.84
CA THR A 45 -6.01 -4.81 -14.69
C THR A 45 -5.01 -4.00 -13.87
N VAL A 46 -3.71 -4.21 -14.06
CA VAL A 46 -2.66 -3.37 -13.45
C VAL A 46 -2.68 -2.01 -14.14
N LEU A 47 -2.97 -0.97 -13.36
CA LEU A 47 -2.99 0.42 -13.84
C LEU A 47 -1.65 1.11 -13.61
N ALA A 48 -0.96 0.78 -12.54
CA ALA A 48 0.34 1.35 -12.21
C ALA A 48 1.18 0.36 -11.41
N THR A 49 2.49 0.40 -11.62
CA THR A 49 3.48 -0.40 -10.90
C THR A 49 4.51 0.55 -10.29
N LEU A 50 4.53 0.63 -8.96
CA LEU A 50 5.45 1.48 -8.23
C LEU A 50 6.53 0.60 -7.59
N ASN A 51 7.76 0.78 -8.04
CA ASN A 51 8.92 0.16 -7.40
C ASN A 51 9.34 1.05 -6.25
N LEU A 52 9.02 0.62 -5.02
CA LEU A 52 9.25 1.42 -3.84
C LEU A 52 10.73 1.51 -3.49
N PRO A 53 11.16 2.57 -2.78
CA PRO A 53 12.54 2.69 -2.34
C PRO A 53 13.00 1.49 -1.50
N SER A 54 14.30 1.29 -1.38
CA SER A 54 14.87 0.28 -0.50
C SER A 54 14.33 0.42 0.94
N ASP A 55 14.32 1.63 1.48
CA ASP A 55 13.69 1.98 2.77
C ASP A 55 12.38 2.71 2.47
N TRP A 56 11.30 1.96 2.30
CA TRP A 56 10.02 2.49 1.83
C TRP A 56 9.07 2.95 2.93
N MET A 57 9.38 2.67 4.20
CA MET A 57 8.61 3.13 5.35
C MET A 57 9.53 3.75 6.39
N ALA A 58 9.06 4.83 7.02
CA ALA A 58 9.74 5.42 8.17
C ALA A 58 9.63 4.50 9.40
N ALA A 59 10.45 4.73 10.42
CA ALA A 59 10.37 4.00 11.67
C ALA A 59 9.00 4.19 12.32
N ALA A 60 8.46 3.13 12.93
CA ALA A 60 7.19 3.22 13.65
C ALA A 60 7.32 4.14 14.87
N ALA A 61 6.32 4.98 15.09
CA ALA A 61 6.23 5.89 16.22
C ALA A 61 4.76 6.07 16.61
N SER A 62 4.48 6.09 17.90
CA SER A 62 3.13 6.30 18.45
C SER A 62 2.07 5.35 17.86
N GLY A 63 2.46 4.12 17.54
CA GLY A 63 1.56 3.13 16.96
C GLY A 63 1.22 3.34 15.50
N ALA A 64 1.98 4.16 14.79
CA ALA A 64 1.81 4.44 13.37
C ALA A 64 3.14 4.37 12.62
N LYS A 65 3.07 4.12 11.32
CA LYS A 65 4.23 4.02 10.44
C LYS A 65 3.89 4.68 9.12
N ALA A 66 4.63 5.73 8.76
CA ALA A 66 4.40 6.51 7.55
C ALA A 66 5.30 6.04 6.40
N LYS A 67 4.86 6.29 5.17
CA LYS A 67 5.72 6.04 4.01
C LYS A 67 6.99 6.89 4.06
N ALA A 68 8.07 6.38 3.49
CA ALA A 68 9.34 7.09 3.31
C ALA A 68 9.72 7.13 1.83
N GLY A 69 10.43 8.19 1.44
CA GLY A 69 10.88 8.37 0.07
C GLY A 69 9.75 8.63 -0.91
N THR A 70 10.08 8.56 -2.19
CA THR A 70 9.13 8.79 -3.28
C THR A 70 8.52 7.48 -3.73
N TRP A 71 7.20 7.42 -3.74
CA TRP A 71 6.42 6.30 -4.26
C TRP A 71 5.74 6.76 -5.54
N GLU A 72 6.33 6.39 -6.67
CA GLU A 72 5.78 6.82 -7.95
C GLU A 72 5.96 5.77 -9.06
N ASP A 73 5.06 5.83 -10.03
CA ASP A 73 5.22 5.25 -11.35
C ASP A 73 5.27 6.41 -12.34
N ALA A 74 6.39 6.58 -13.02
CA ALA A 74 6.57 7.69 -13.97
C ALA A 74 5.65 7.59 -15.18
N SER A 75 5.12 6.40 -15.46
CA SER A 75 4.28 6.14 -16.63
C SER A 75 3.31 5.01 -16.34
N ALA A 76 2.07 5.34 -16.01
CA ALA A 76 1.03 4.36 -15.70
C ALA A 76 0.87 3.32 -16.82
N ASP A 77 0.60 2.09 -16.43
CA ASP A 77 0.60 0.92 -17.32
C ASP A 77 -0.65 0.83 -18.20
N ALA A 78 -1.79 1.33 -17.71
CA ALA A 78 -3.07 1.23 -18.41
C ALA A 78 -4.05 2.32 -17.95
N THR A 79 -5.10 2.53 -18.74
CA THR A 79 -6.20 3.43 -18.42
C THR A 79 -7.32 2.68 -17.71
N GLY A 80 -7.82 3.24 -16.62
CA GLY A 80 -8.95 2.68 -15.88
C GLY A 80 -9.17 3.38 -14.56
N THR A 81 -10.10 2.84 -13.77
CA THR A 81 -10.41 3.35 -12.43
C THR A 81 -9.76 2.46 -11.38
N ALA A 82 -8.93 3.05 -10.53
CA ALA A 82 -8.29 2.36 -9.41
C ALA A 82 -9.35 1.90 -8.40
N GLY A 83 -9.29 0.64 -7.98
CA GLY A 83 -10.22 0.06 -7.02
C GLY A 83 -9.52 -0.55 -5.82
N HIS A 84 -8.35 -1.13 -6.01
CA HIS A 84 -7.55 -1.72 -4.94
C HIS A 84 -6.06 -1.67 -5.25
N TYR A 85 -5.26 -1.90 -4.21
CA TYR A 85 -3.82 -2.06 -4.33
C TYR A 85 -3.37 -3.39 -3.73
N ARG A 86 -2.21 -3.84 -4.17
CA ARG A 86 -1.47 -4.94 -3.56
C ARG A 86 -0.01 -4.54 -3.38
N ILE A 87 0.54 -4.83 -2.20
CA ILE A 87 1.96 -4.67 -1.91
C ILE A 87 2.60 -6.05 -1.95
N TYR A 88 3.60 -6.19 -2.80
CA TYR A 88 4.35 -7.43 -3.00
C TYR A 88 5.75 -7.30 -2.44
N ALA A 89 6.40 -8.43 -2.16
CA ALA A 89 7.84 -8.46 -1.99
C ALA A 89 8.53 -7.91 -3.25
N SER A 90 9.85 -7.75 -3.21
CA SER A 90 10.62 -7.23 -4.35
C SER A 90 10.51 -8.07 -5.63
N ASP A 91 10.02 -9.31 -5.53
CA ASP A 91 9.74 -10.17 -6.69
C ASP A 91 8.54 -9.69 -7.52
N GLY A 92 7.72 -8.78 -6.98
CA GLY A 92 6.52 -8.26 -7.64
C GLY A 92 5.38 -9.25 -7.76
N THR A 93 5.44 -10.41 -7.11
CA THR A 93 4.46 -11.50 -7.23
C THR A 93 3.96 -12.02 -5.89
N THR A 94 4.80 -12.04 -4.85
CA THR A 94 4.41 -12.51 -3.51
C THR A 94 3.65 -11.41 -2.78
N CYS A 95 2.32 -11.51 -2.71
CA CYS A 95 1.47 -10.52 -2.06
C CYS A 95 1.57 -10.63 -0.54
N HIS A 96 1.83 -9.51 0.12
CA HIS A 96 1.87 -9.40 1.57
C HIS A 96 0.77 -8.51 2.15
N GLU A 97 0.23 -7.60 1.38
CA GLU A 97 -0.87 -6.75 1.79
C GLU A 97 -1.75 -6.39 0.59
N GLN A 98 -3.02 -6.17 0.85
CA GLN A 98 -3.95 -5.61 -0.11
C GLN A 98 -4.95 -4.71 0.62
N GLY A 99 -5.53 -3.77 -0.09
CA GLY A 99 -6.51 -2.86 0.47
C GLY A 99 -7.26 -2.09 -0.60
N SER A 100 -8.29 -1.38 -0.18
CA SER A 100 -9.12 -0.56 -1.05
C SER A 100 -8.42 0.76 -1.41
N ILE A 101 -8.74 1.29 -2.58
CA ILE A 101 -8.33 2.62 -3.02
C ILE A 101 -9.56 3.49 -3.22
N THR A 102 -9.49 4.72 -2.71
CA THR A 102 -10.47 5.78 -2.97
C THR A 102 -9.76 7.07 -3.34
N ALA A 103 -10.52 8.04 -3.82
CA ALA A 103 -10.02 9.41 -3.91
C ALA A 103 -9.83 9.98 -2.49
N THR A 104 -9.09 11.07 -2.38
CA THR A 104 -8.85 11.77 -1.12
C THR A 104 -10.16 12.01 -0.37
N LEU A 105 -10.17 11.73 0.93
CA LEU A 105 -11.33 11.78 1.82
C LEU A 105 -12.41 10.72 1.56
N GLY A 106 -12.16 9.76 0.68
CA GLY A 106 -13.09 8.65 0.42
C GLY A 106 -13.04 7.53 1.47
N GLY A 107 -12.03 7.52 2.33
CA GLY A 107 -11.92 6.56 3.44
C GLY A 107 -11.35 5.20 3.05
N GLY A 108 -10.76 5.03 1.88
CA GLY A 108 -10.07 3.82 1.49
C GLY A 108 -8.79 3.59 2.28
N ASP A 109 -8.29 2.36 2.26
CA ASP A 109 -7.03 2.01 2.92
C ASP A 109 -5.84 2.78 2.32
N MET A 110 -5.92 3.12 1.06
CA MET A 110 -5.02 4.03 0.36
C MET A 110 -5.85 5.07 -0.37
N GLU A 111 -5.39 6.32 -0.36
CA GLU A 111 -6.09 7.41 -1.04
C GLU A 111 -5.20 8.00 -2.13
N LEU A 112 -5.81 8.26 -3.29
CA LEU A 112 -5.18 8.95 -4.43
C LEU A 112 -5.86 10.30 -4.62
N ILE A 113 -5.15 11.26 -5.24
CA ILE A 113 -5.76 12.55 -5.63
C ILE A 113 -6.95 12.29 -6.57
N THR A 114 -6.80 11.32 -7.50
CA THR A 114 -7.89 10.84 -8.35
C THR A 114 -7.75 9.33 -8.56
N THR A 115 -8.87 8.63 -8.64
CA THR A 115 -8.90 7.21 -8.98
C THR A 115 -8.93 6.96 -10.50
N SER A 116 -9.17 8.00 -11.29
CA SER A 116 -9.11 7.92 -12.76
C SER A 116 -7.65 7.98 -13.21
N ILE A 117 -7.16 6.86 -13.73
CA ILE A 117 -5.77 6.72 -14.19
C ILE A 117 -5.78 6.59 -15.71
N ILE A 118 -4.88 7.33 -16.36
CA ILE A 118 -4.70 7.32 -17.82
C ILE A 118 -3.32 6.74 -18.11
N ALA A 119 -3.24 5.80 -19.05
CA ALA A 119 -1.97 5.19 -19.46
C ALA A 119 -0.93 6.28 -19.80
N THR A 120 0.31 6.06 -19.40
CA THR A 120 1.46 6.96 -19.54
C THR A 120 1.46 8.16 -18.59
N GLN A 121 0.40 8.41 -17.84
CA GLN A 121 0.33 9.44 -16.81
C GLN A 121 1.24 9.07 -15.63
N PRO A 122 1.99 10.01 -15.03
CA PRO A 122 2.70 9.73 -13.78
C PRO A 122 1.71 9.58 -12.62
N ILE A 123 1.96 8.60 -11.76
CA ILE A 123 1.17 8.32 -10.55
C ILE A 123 2.08 8.42 -9.34
N THR A 124 1.69 9.25 -8.38
CA THR A 124 2.44 9.46 -7.14
C THR A 124 1.54 9.23 -5.94
N ILE A 125 2.01 8.44 -4.97
CA ILE A 125 1.38 8.30 -3.66
C ILE A 125 1.97 9.37 -2.74
N THR A 126 1.19 10.37 -2.38
CA THR A 126 1.66 11.50 -1.56
C THR A 126 1.63 11.20 -0.07
N GLY A 127 0.76 10.32 0.37
CA GLY A 127 0.66 9.92 1.77
C GLY A 127 0.16 8.49 1.93
N PHE A 128 0.78 7.75 2.84
CA PHE A 128 0.30 6.45 3.28
C PHE A 128 0.81 6.21 4.70
N THR A 129 -0.09 5.94 5.61
CA THR A 129 0.23 5.69 7.01
C THR A 129 -0.45 4.41 7.46
N LYS A 130 0.34 3.50 8.02
CA LYS A 130 -0.16 2.27 8.62
C LYS A 130 -0.31 2.49 10.12
N THR A 131 -1.47 2.24 10.65
CA THR A 131 -1.74 2.36 12.09
C THR A 131 -2.07 0.99 12.66
N MET A 132 -1.43 0.65 13.78
CA MET A 132 -1.76 -0.57 14.51
C MET A 132 -2.82 -0.26 15.55
N ALA A 133 -3.95 -0.97 15.48
CA ALA A 133 -5.05 -0.85 16.42
C ALA A 133 -4.66 -1.35 17.82
N GLY A 134 -5.49 -1.07 18.82
CA GLY A 134 -5.31 -1.56 20.18
C GLY A 134 -4.69 -0.57 21.15
N ALA A 135 -4.78 0.71 20.83
CA ALA A 135 -4.32 1.76 21.75
C ALA A 135 -5.18 1.81 23.03
#